data_de345c9c1122af4149e830f1c1de1087
#
_entry.id   de345c9c1122af4149e830f1c1de1087
#
_cell.length_a   1.000
_cell.length_b   1.000
_cell.length_c   1.000
_cell.angle_alpha   90.00
_cell.angle_beta   90.00
_cell.angle_gamma   90.00
#
_symmetry.space_group_name_H-M   'P 1'
#
loop_
_entity.id
_entity.type
_entity.pdbx_description
1 polymer ?
#
loop_
_entity_poly.entity_id
_entity_poly.type
_entity_poly.pdbx_seq_one_letter_code
_entity_poly.pdbx_strand_id
1 'polypeptide(L)'
;MKTSTDRILTTHTGSLPRPKPLIDIVLGREKSGALDAGVFEVATAKAVEDIVAQQAAAGIDVVNDGEMSKPSYTTYIRHRVSGIAPDPRAAEQGRDIMVGRDLLAFPDFGVRGQRSNFAATPFPGCVGELAYQDRSALDRDIAHLKAAAAKAKPAEVFMTAPSPGILTRFIINLHYPSEETYVAALAEVMKIEYRAIVEAGFVLQIDAPDLGSARNNQYRHLSDDEFRSKIAERNIAALNAAIEGLPADRMRLHICWGNYEGPHTHDLPLLKIIDIAFKARVQAFSIEAANPRHDHEWEDLKTIKIPDDKILIPGVIDSTTNFVEHPRLVAQRILRYAEVIDRERLIAGVDCGFGTAVRTEPTVADSIVWAKLAALSEGTAIASKTLWGS
;
A
#
# COMPACT_ATOMS: atom_id res chain seq x y z
N MET A 1 -17.92 -3.46 2.35
CA MET A 1 -16.84 -3.57 3.36
C MET A 1 -17.46 -3.52 4.74
N LYS A 2 -16.93 -4.28 5.71
CA LYS A 2 -17.40 -4.20 7.11
C LYS A 2 -17.07 -2.84 7.73
N THR A 3 -17.91 -2.39 8.64
CA THR A 3 -17.77 -1.13 9.39
C THR A 3 -17.71 -1.41 10.89
N SER A 4 -17.27 -0.45 11.65
CA SER A 4 -17.14 -0.50 13.11
C SER A 4 -18.51 -0.30 13.77
N THR A 5 -19.27 -1.36 14.07
CA THR A 5 -20.65 -1.27 14.57
C THR A 5 -20.76 -1.32 16.09
N ASP A 6 -19.95 -2.12 16.73
CA ASP A 6 -19.93 -2.38 18.17
C ASP A 6 -18.56 -2.12 18.81
N ARG A 7 -17.54 -2.01 18.00
CA ARG A 7 -16.17 -1.64 18.33
C ARG A 7 -15.44 -1.14 17.09
N ILE A 8 -14.33 -0.46 17.27
CA ILE A 8 -13.43 -0.12 16.16
C ILE A 8 -12.81 -1.42 15.61
N LEU A 9 -12.86 -1.61 14.30
CA LEU A 9 -12.18 -2.70 13.62
C LEU A 9 -10.69 -2.37 13.42
N THR A 10 -9.86 -3.41 13.33
CA THR A 10 -8.42 -3.32 13.10
C THR A 10 -8.04 -3.84 11.72
N THR A 11 -7.09 -3.18 11.08
CA THR A 11 -6.51 -3.61 9.80
C THR A 11 -5.04 -3.16 9.71
N HIS A 12 -4.40 -3.49 8.58
CA HIS A 12 -3.07 -2.98 8.22
C HIS A 12 -3.00 -2.70 6.71
N THR A 13 -1.84 -2.27 6.22
CA THR A 13 -1.71 -1.80 4.82
C THR A 13 -1.43 -2.92 3.81
N GLY A 14 -0.92 -4.09 4.25
CA GLY A 14 -0.76 -5.23 3.34
C GLY A 14 0.50 -6.03 3.59
N SER A 15 1.66 -5.52 3.17
CA SER A 15 2.91 -6.28 3.25
C SER A 15 3.37 -6.53 4.69
N LEU A 16 3.72 -7.78 4.99
CA LEU A 16 4.17 -8.26 6.28
C LEU A 16 5.52 -8.98 6.17
N PRO A 17 6.21 -9.26 7.31
CA PRO A 17 7.48 -9.98 7.30
C PRO A 17 7.38 -11.33 6.60
N ARG A 18 8.32 -11.60 5.68
CA ARG A 18 8.38 -12.86 4.93
C ARG A 18 9.35 -13.83 5.58
N PRO A 19 9.03 -15.13 5.63
CA PRO A 19 9.97 -16.12 6.13
C PRO A 19 11.22 -16.21 5.24
N LYS A 20 12.40 -16.37 5.87
CA LYS A 20 13.68 -16.36 5.17
C LYS A 20 13.75 -17.33 3.96
N PRO A 21 13.25 -18.57 4.01
CA PRO A 21 13.26 -19.44 2.84
C PRO A 21 12.52 -18.86 1.64
N LEU A 22 11.41 -18.16 1.86
CA LEU A 22 10.65 -17.52 0.79
C LEU A 22 11.39 -16.29 0.26
N ILE A 23 12.04 -15.50 1.13
CA ILE A 23 12.92 -14.39 0.72
C ILE A 23 13.99 -14.89 -0.24
N ASP A 24 14.69 -15.97 0.10
CA ASP A 24 15.77 -16.53 -0.71
C ASP A 24 15.27 -17.02 -2.09
N ILE A 25 14.07 -17.63 -2.16
CA ILE A 25 13.43 -18.06 -3.42
C ILE A 25 13.09 -16.84 -4.29
N VAL A 26 12.43 -15.83 -3.71
CA VAL A 26 12.00 -14.63 -4.46
C VAL A 26 13.21 -13.85 -4.95
N LEU A 27 14.23 -13.61 -4.11
CA LEU A 27 15.46 -12.93 -4.52
C LEU A 27 16.26 -13.74 -5.55
N GLY A 28 16.26 -15.06 -5.45
CA GLY A 28 16.84 -15.96 -6.46
C GLY A 28 16.21 -15.77 -7.83
N ARG A 29 14.87 -15.74 -7.89
CA ARG A 29 14.11 -15.44 -9.12
C ARG A 29 14.48 -14.08 -9.71
N GLU A 30 14.52 -13.05 -8.86
CA GLU A 30 14.81 -11.68 -9.28
C GLU A 30 16.22 -11.53 -9.88
N LYS A 31 17.19 -12.31 -9.40
CA LYS A 31 18.59 -12.29 -9.87
C LYS A 31 18.82 -13.12 -11.12
N SER A 32 18.26 -14.32 -11.18
CA SER A 32 18.57 -15.31 -12.23
C SER A 32 17.48 -15.46 -13.29
N GLY A 33 16.26 -14.95 -13.00
CA GLY A 33 15.07 -15.25 -13.81
C GLY A 33 14.54 -16.67 -13.64
N ALA A 34 15.28 -17.56 -12.96
CA ALA A 34 14.88 -18.94 -12.76
C ALA A 34 13.99 -19.09 -11.50
N LEU A 35 12.95 -19.90 -11.62
CA LEU A 35 12.04 -20.20 -10.53
C LEU A 35 11.61 -21.67 -10.64
N ASP A 36 11.85 -22.45 -9.57
CA ASP A 36 11.15 -23.71 -9.41
C ASP A 36 9.71 -23.42 -8.97
N ALA A 37 8.79 -23.58 -9.92
CA ALA A 37 7.38 -23.25 -9.70
C ALA A 37 6.74 -24.08 -8.58
N GLY A 38 7.13 -25.36 -8.45
CA GLY A 38 6.60 -26.25 -7.41
C GLY A 38 7.08 -25.85 -6.01
N VAL A 39 8.38 -25.58 -5.88
CA VAL A 39 8.97 -25.13 -4.62
C VAL A 39 8.39 -23.78 -4.20
N PHE A 40 8.26 -22.85 -5.14
CA PHE A 40 7.67 -21.52 -4.86
C PHE A 40 6.21 -21.62 -4.43
N GLU A 41 5.42 -22.44 -5.11
CA GLU A 41 4.00 -22.65 -4.81
C GLU A 41 3.81 -23.16 -3.37
N VAL A 42 4.52 -24.21 -2.99
CA VAL A 42 4.43 -24.81 -1.64
C VAL A 42 4.89 -23.80 -0.58
N ALA A 43 6.00 -23.10 -0.81
CA ALA A 43 6.52 -22.12 0.13
C ALA A 43 5.57 -20.94 0.31
N THR A 44 4.96 -20.45 -0.77
CA THR A 44 4.01 -19.32 -0.73
C THR A 44 2.70 -19.73 -0.05
N ALA A 45 2.13 -20.89 -0.38
CA ALA A 45 0.91 -21.38 0.25
C ALA A 45 1.08 -21.49 1.78
N LYS A 46 2.19 -22.07 2.23
CA LYS A 46 2.52 -22.19 3.65
C LYS A 46 2.70 -20.82 4.31
N ALA A 47 3.42 -19.90 3.66
CA ALA A 47 3.64 -18.56 4.19
C ALA A 47 2.33 -17.77 4.32
N VAL A 48 1.42 -17.89 3.35
CA VAL A 48 0.10 -17.24 3.41
C VAL A 48 -0.76 -17.83 4.52
N GLU A 49 -0.75 -19.14 4.70
CA GLU A 49 -1.48 -19.77 5.81
C GLU A 49 -0.98 -19.27 7.17
N ASP A 50 0.35 -19.25 7.36
CA ASP A 50 0.97 -18.84 8.61
C ASP A 50 0.73 -17.36 8.91
N ILE A 51 0.86 -16.49 7.88
CA ILE A 51 0.73 -15.05 8.09
C ILE A 51 -0.70 -14.65 8.41
N VAL A 52 -1.70 -15.29 7.79
CA VAL A 52 -3.12 -15.06 8.09
C VAL A 52 -3.46 -15.51 9.52
N ALA A 53 -2.93 -16.67 9.94
CA ALA A 53 -3.13 -17.15 11.31
C ALA A 53 -2.47 -16.22 12.34
N GLN A 54 -1.28 -15.68 12.05
CA GLN A 54 -0.58 -14.73 12.93
C GLN A 54 -1.32 -13.40 13.04
N GLN A 55 -1.87 -12.87 11.94
CA GLN A 55 -2.71 -11.67 11.94
C GLN A 55 -3.92 -11.86 12.86
N ALA A 56 -4.64 -12.97 12.70
CA ALA A 56 -5.79 -13.28 13.54
C ALA A 56 -5.40 -13.43 15.03
N ALA A 57 -4.27 -14.09 15.32
CA ALA A 57 -3.75 -14.22 16.68
C ALA A 57 -3.32 -12.88 17.30
N ALA A 58 -2.86 -11.92 16.48
CA ALA A 58 -2.55 -10.56 16.92
C ALA A 58 -3.82 -9.69 17.11
N GLY A 59 -5.01 -10.20 16.82
CA GLY A 59 -6.27 -9.47 16.97
C GLY A 59 -6.59 -8.53 15.82
N ILE A 60 -6.09 -8.84 14.61
CA ILE A 60 -6.42 -8.09 13.40
C ILE A 60 -7.71 -8.63 12.76
N ASP A 61 -8.68 -7.75 12.55
CA ASP A 61 -10.00 -8.08 12.02
C ASP A 61 -10.05 -8.26 10.53
N VAL A 62 -9.38 -7.36 9.79
CA VAL A 62 -9.36 -7.35 8.33
C VAL A 62 -7.96 -7.70 7.87
N VAL A 63 -7.79 -8.94 7.40
CA VAL A 63 -6.48 -9.58 7.13
C VAL A 63 -6.22 -9.71 5.63
N ASN A 64 -4.95 -9.97 5.26
CA ASN A 64 -4.54 -10.27 3.89
C ASN A 64 -3.46 -11.36 3.81
N ASP A 65 -2.95 -11.61 2.60
CA ASP A 65 -1.90 -12.57 2.30
C ASP A 65 -0.46 -12.13 2.69
N GLY A 66 -0.30 -10.95 3.30
CA GLY A 66 1.01 -10.38 3.64
C GLY A 66 1.90 -10.07 2.43
N GLU A 67 1.37 -10.16 1.22
CA GLU A 67 2.12 -10.03 -0.06
C GLU A 67 3.23 -11.08 -0.22
N MET A 68 3.02 -12.29 0.29
CA MET A 68 4.06 -13.32 0.36
C MET A 68 4.62 -13.71 -1.01
N SER A 69 3.81 -13.73 -2.07
CA SER A 69 4.23 -14.09 -3.44
C SER A 69 4.96 -12.96 -4.19
N LYS A 70 4.84 -11.70 -3.71
CA LYS A 70 5.25 -10.50 -4.44
C LYS A 70 6.67 -10.08 -4.08
N PRO A 71 7.57 -9.81 -5.06
CA PRO A 71 8.90 -9.22 -4.78
C PRO A 71 8.80 -7.79 -4.23
N SER A 72 7.81 -7.04 -4.67
CA SER A 72 7.38 -5.75 -4.11
C SER A 72 5.92 -5.52 -4.48
N TYR A 73 5.27 -4.55 -3.83
CA TYR A 73 3.87 -4.18 -4.09
C TYR A 73 3.60 -3.67 -5.52
N THR A 74 4.62 -3.29 -6.28
CA THR A 74 4.50 -2.76 -7.65
C THR A 74 5.16 -3.63 -8.71
N THR A 75 6.42 -4.06 -8.50
CA THR A 75 7.24 -4.67 -9.56
C THR A 75 6.83 -6.10 -9.91
N TYR A 76 5.99 -6.76 -9.11
CA TYR A 76 5.45 -8.07 -9.43
C TYR A 76 4.64 -8.09 -10.74
N ILE A 77 4.07 -6.95 -11.14
CA ILE A 77 3.30 -6.79 -12.38
C ILE A 77 4.12 -7.18 -13.62
N ARG A 78 5.43 -6.97 -13.63
CA ARG A 78 6.31 -7.38 -14.75
C ARG A 78 6.28 -8.89 -15.06
N HIS A 79 5.81 -9.69 -14.11
CA HIS A 79 5.65 -11.13 -14.28
C HIS A 79 4.25 -11.53 -14.77
N ARG A 80 3.33 -10.57 -14.91
CA ARG A 80 1.93 -10.78 -15.29
C ARG A 80 1.53 -10.04 -16.57
N VAL A 81 2.29 -8.99 -16.93
CA VAL A 81 1.99 -8.09 -18.03
C VAL A 81 3.13 -8.11 -19.05
N SER A 82 2.80 -8.24 -20.35
CA SER A 82 3.75 -8.11 -21.45
C SER A 82 4.16 -6.65 -21.69
N GLY A 83 5.17 -6.44 -22.53
CA GLY A 83 5.66 -5.11 -22.87
C GLY A 83 6.60 -4.52 -21.79
N ILE A 84 6.90 -5.25 -20.72
CA ILE A 84 7.77 -4.82 -19.63
C ILE A 84 9.05 -5.65 -19.65
N ALA A 85 10.22 -4.98 -19.74
CA ALA A 85 11.51 -5.65 -19.75
C ALA A 85 12.60 -4.79 -19.09
N PRO A 86 13.73 -5.40 -18.68
CA PRO A 86 14.92 -4.64 -18.28
C PRO A 86 15.42 -3.76 -19.43
N ASP A 87 15.71 -2.48 -19.12
CA ASP A 87 16.29 -1.53 -20.07
C ASP A 87 17.23 -0.56 -19.32
N PRO A 88 18.47 -0.33 -19.83
CA PRO A 88 19.42 0.59 -19.17
C PRO A 88 18.89 2.01 -19.02
N ARG A 89 18.10 2.51 -19.98
CA ARG A 89 17.48 3.85 -19.93
C ARG A 89 16.46 3.94 -18.79
N ALA A 90 15.65 2.89 -18.62
CA ALA A 90 14.70 2.81 -17.52
C ALA A 90 15.43 2.76 -16.17
N ALA A 91 16.52 2.00 -16.08
CA ALA A 91 17.32 1.92 -14.87
C ALA A 91 17.96 3.29 -14.49
N GLU A 92 18.40 4.09 -15.46
CA GLU A 92 18.94 5.42 -15.24
C GLU A 92 17.85 6.41 -14.77
N GLN A 93 16.74 6.51 -15.52
CA GLN A 93 15.60 7.37 -15.19
C GLN A 93 14.99 7.00 -13.83
N GLY A 94 14.86 5.72 -13.54
CA GLY A 94 14.34 5.24 -12.25
C GLY A 94 15.22 5.67 -11.08
N ARG A 95 16.54 5.67 -11.24
CA ARG A 95 17.45 6.21 -10.19
C ARG A 95 17.22 7.70 -9.97
N ASP A 96 17.06 8.48 -11.04
CA ASP A 96 16.80 9.94 -10.92
C ASP A 96 15.45 10.21 -10.23
N ILE A 97 14.41 9.49 -10.61
CA ILE A 97 13.07 9.59 -10.00
C ILE A 97 13.13 9.31 -8.49
N MET A 98 13.99 8.40 -8.03
CA MET A 98 14.12 8.09 -6.60
C MET A 98 14.84 9.16 -5.79
N VAL A 99 15.50 10.14 -6.43
CA VAL A 99 16.09 11.29 -5.75
C VAL A 99 14.99 12.30 -5.42
N GLY A 100 14.42 12.19 -4.23
CA GLY A 100 13.42 13.12 -3.73
C GLY A 100 14.01 14.45 -3.26
N ARG A 101 13.14 15.45 -3.06
CA ARG A 101 13.49 16.79 -2.57
C ARG A 101 14.15 16.74 -1.19
N ASP A 102 13.73 15.79 -0.34
CA ASP A 102 14.35 15.58 0.97
C ASP A 102 15.81 15.14 0.87
N LEU A 103 16.13 14.24 -0.07
CA LEU A 103 17.52 13.83 -0.30
C LEU A 103 18.38 14.97 -0.83
N LEU A 104 17.80 15.89 -1.60
CA LEU A 104 18.48 17.09 -2.08
C LEU A 104 18.70 18.12 -0.97
N ALA A 105 17.73 18.26 -0.07
CA ALA A 105 17.79 19.18 1.07
C ALA A 105 18.72 18.69 2.19
N PHE A 106 18.84 17.38 2.36
CA PHE A 106 19.65 16.72 3.40
C PHE A 106 20.63 15.71 2.78
N PRO A 107 21.68 16.17 2.10
CA PRO A 107 22.58 15.29 1.35
C PRO A 107 23.37 14.31 2.23
N ASP A 108 23.65 14.63 3.47
CA ASP A 108 24.29 13.74 4.44
C ASP A 108 23.38 12.57 4.87
N PHE A 109 22.08 12.80 4.92
CA PHE A 109 21.07 11.74 5.05
C PHE A 109 21.06 10.87 3.78
N GLY A 110 21.07 11.48 2.59
CA GLY A 110 21.08 10.80 1.30
C GLY A 110 22.22 9.78 1.18
N VAL A 111 23.41 10.12 1.64
CA VAL A 111 24.57 9.20 1.66
C VAL A 111 24.34 7.99 2.56
N ARG A 112 23.67 8.16 3.70
CA ARG A 112 23.30 7.07 4.61
C ARG A 112 22.11 6.27 4.09
N GLY A 113 21.12 6.97 3.55
CA GLY A 113 19.85 6.38 3.07
C GLY A 113 19.96 5.68 1.71
N GLN A 114 21.03 5.86 0.93
CA GLN A 114 21.30 5.05 -0.28
C GLN A 114 21.43 3.55 -0.01
N ARG A 115 21.52 3.16 1.24
CA ARG A 115 21.27 1.77 1.69
C ARG A 115 19.79 1.38 1.67
N SER A 116 18.87 2.30 1.36
CA SER A 116 17.45 1.99 1.21
C SER A 116 17.23 1.27 -0.12
N ASN A 117 17.10 0.09 -0.04
CA ASN A 117 16.99 -1.10 -0.86
C ASN A 117 15.74 -1.20 -1.77
N PHE A 118 15.31 -0.11 -2.41
CA PHE A 118 14.26 -0.23 -3.43
C PHE A 118 14.74 -0.97 -4.70
N ALA A 119 16.03 -1.18 -4.86
CA ALA A 119 16.59 -1.74 -6.07
C ALA A 119 17.56 -2.91 -5.80
N ALA A 120 17.03 -4.05 -5.34
CA ALA A 120 17.72 -5.31 -5.59
C ALA A 120 17.78 -5.62 -7.10
N THR A 121 16.90 -4.99 -7.90
CA THR A 121 16.86 -5.08 -9.37
C THR A 121 16.66 -3.70 -9.98
N PRO A 122 17.31 -3.40 -11.13
CA PRO A 122 17.07 -2.16 -11.87
C PRO A 122 15.59 -1.98 -12.22
N PHE A 123 15.14 -0.72 -12.29
CA PHE A 123 13.78 -0.41 -12.74
C PHE A 123 13.56 -0.95 -14.15
N PRO A 124 12.47 -1.71 -14.39
CA PRO A 124 12.12 -2.15 -15.72
C PRO A 124 11.54 -1.00 -16.55
N GLY A 125 11.63 -1.11 -17.87
CA GLY A 125 10.96 -0.23 -18.81
C GLY A 125 9.71 -0.85 -19.40
N CYS A 126 8.71 -0.03 -19.69
CA CYS A 126 7.66 -0.34 -20.63
C CYS A 126 8.24 -0.14 -22.04
N VAL A 127 8.60 -1.23 -22.73
CA VAL A 127 9.30 -1.25 -24.01
C VAL A 127 8.40 -1.69 -25.19
N GLY A 128 7.16 -2.00 -24.91
CA GLY A 128 6.17 -2.47 -25.88
C GLY A 128 4.74 -2.30 -25.37
N GLU A 129 3.77 -2.73 -26.18
CA GLU A 129 2.36 -2.68 -25.82
C GLU A 129 2.08 -3.55 -24.59
N LEU A 130 1.33 -2.98 -23.64
CA LEU A 130 0.98 -3.66 -22.40
C LEU A 130 -0.25 -4.55 -22.63
N ALA A 131 -0.14 -5.82 -22.23
CA ALA A 131 -1.27 -6.74 -22.16
C ALA A 131 -1.11 -7.68 -20.97
N TYR A 132 -2.20 -7.92 -20.24
CA TYR A 132 -2.21 -8.92 -19.17
C TYR A 132 -2.10 -10.33 -19.80
N GLN A 133 -1.03 -11.07 -19.49
CA GLN A 133 -0.72 -12.32 -20.19
C GLN A 133 -1.45 -13.52 -19.62
N ASP A 134 -1.26 -13.76 -18.33
CA ASP A 134 -1.73 -14.96 -17.67
C ASP A 134 -2.18 -14.65 -16.23
N ARG A 135 -3.38 -15.12 -15.89
CA ARG A 135 -3.97 -14.94 -14.57
C ARG A 135 -3.51 -15.98 -13.55
N SER A 136 -2.81 -17.02 -13.97
CA SER A 136 -2.49 -18.16 -13.11
C SER A 136 -1.81 -17.78 -11.79
N ALA A 137 -0.91 -16.79 -11.83
CA ALA A 137 -0.26 -16.29 -10.62
C ALA A 137 -1.25 -15.55 -9.69
N LEU A 138 -2.14 -14.73 -10.24
CA LEU A 138 -3.19 -14.05 -9.48
C LEU A 138 -4.20 -15.05 -8.91
N ASP A 139 -4.62 -16.01 -9.71
CA ASP A 139 -5.59 -17.03 -9.30
C ASP A 139 -5.04 -17.93 -8.18
N ARG A 140 -3.72 -18.22 -8.19
CA ARG A 140 -3.03 -18.90 -7.07
C ARG A 140 -3.01 -18.05 -5.81
N ASP A 141 -2.64 -16.76 -5.91
CA ASP A 141 -2.64 -15.85 -4.76
C ASP A 141 -4.03 -15.78 -4.11
N ILE A 142 -5.07 -15.66 -4.93
CA ILE A 142 -6.48 -15.68 -4.49
C ILE A 142 -6.83 -17.02 -3.82
N ALA A 143 -6.42 -18.14 -4.39
CA ALA A 143 -6.71 -19.46 -3.84
C ALA A 143 -6.01 -19.68 -2.48
N HIS A 144 -4.75 -19.28 -2.34
CA HIS A 144 -4.01 -19.37 -1.08
C HIS A 144 -4.68 -18.54 0.02
N LEU A 145 -5.03 -17.29 -0.29
CA LEU A 145 -5.68 -16.42 0.69
C LEU A 145 -7.08 -16.93 1.07
N LYS A 146 -7.86 -17.44 0.12
CA LYS A 146 -9.17 -18.09 0.42
C LYS A 146 -9.02 -19.28 1.37
N ALA A 147 -8.04 -20.15 1.10
CA ALA A 147 -7.80 -21.34 1.93
C ALA A 147 -7.34 -20.96 3.35
N ALA A 148 -6.46 -19.97 3.49
CA ALA A 148 -5.99 -19.48 4.77
C ALA A 148 -7.12 -18.79 5.56
N ALA A 149 -7.91 -17.94 4.92
CA ALA A 149 -9.04 -17.24 5.52
C ALA A 149 -10.15 -18.20 5.98
N ALA A 150 -10.41 -19.28 5.25
CA ALA A 150 -11.39 -20.30 5.65
C ALA A 150 -11.02 -20.98 6.96
N LYS A 151 -9.70 -21.12 7.27
CA LYS A 151 -9.19 -21.68 8.52
C LYS A 151 -9.24 -20.66 9.66
N ALA A 152 -8.72 -19.45 9.42
CA ALA A 152 -8.60 -18.40 10.44
C ALA A 152 -9.91 -17.68 10.76
N LYS A 153 -10.85 -17.64 9.82
CA LYS A 153 -12.18 -16.99 9.96
C LYS A 153 -12.13 -15.53 10.41
N PRO A 154 -11.33 -14.66 9.75
CA PRO A 154 -11.26 -13.24 10.09
C PRO A 154 -12.61 -12.56 9.85
N ALA A 155 -12.76 -11.33 10.36
CA ALA A 155 -13.97 -10.54 10.13
C ALA A 155 -14.16 -10.21 8.64
N GLU A 156 -13.08 -9.84 7.94
CA GLU A 156 -13.05 -9.58 6.51
C GLU A 156 -11.65 -9.83 5.94
N VAL A 157 -11.55 -9.94 4.60
CA VAL A 157 -10.29 -10.20 3.89
C VAL A 157 -10.09 -9.14 2.81
N PHE A 158 -8.87 -8.65 2.68
CA PHE A 158 -8.49 -7.75 1.58
C PHE A 158 -7.29 -8.28 0.81
N MET A 159 -7.11 -7.79 -0.41
CA MET A 159 -5.92 -8.03 -1.23
C MET A 159 -5.46 -6.73 -1.87
N THR A 160 -4.14 -6.53 -1.92
CA THR A 160 -3.51 -5.31 -2.44
C THR A 160 -3.23 -5.38 -3.92
N ALA A 161 -3.37 -4.26 -4.62
CA ALA A 161 -2.88 -4.06 -5.98
C ALA A 161 -2.46 -2.59 -6.18
N PRO A 162 -1.41 -2.31 -7.00
CA PRO A 162 -0.95 -0.94 -7.23
C PRO A 162 -1.94 -0.15 -8.08
N SER A 163 -2.02 1.18 -7.86
CA SER A 163 -2.71 2.08 -8.76
C SER A 163 -2.03 2.19 -10.13
N PRO A 164 -2.74 2.53 -11.21
CA PRO A 164 -2.10 2.83 -12.50
C PRO A 164 -1.06 3.95 -12.38
N GLY A 165 -1.33 4.95 -11.53
CA GLY A 165 -0.44 6.09 -11.29
C GLY A 165 0.90 5.68 -10.69
N ILE A 166 0.92 4.83 -9.65
CA ILE A 166 2.17 4.40 -9.02
C ILE A 166 3.02 3.53 -9.94
N LEU A 167 2.40 2.77 -10.84
CA LEU A 167 3.13 1.93 -11.79
C LEU A 167 4.01 2.76 -12.73
N THR A 168 3.62 4.00 -13.09
CA THR A 168 4.43 4.89 -13.94
C THR A 168 5.79 5.22 -13.32
N ARG A 169 5.88 5.20 -11.97
CA ARG A 169 7.11 5.46 -11.23
C ARG A 169 8.07 4.27 -11.22
N PHE A 170 7.54 3.05 -11.19
CA PHE A 170 8.33 1.82 -11.02
C PHE A 170 8.55 1.05 -12.33
N ILE A 171 7.79 1.39 -13.38
CA ILE A 171 7.93 0.86 -14.74
C ILE A 171 8.01 2.07 -15.67
N ILE A 172 9.22 2.37 -16.13
CA ILE A 172 9.50 3.61 -16.85
C ILE A 172 8.94 3.55 -18.28
N ASN A 173 8.20 4.56 -18.69
CA ASN A 173 7.65 4.62 -20.05
C ASN A 173 8.76 4.84 -21.10
N LEU A 174 8.97 3.85 -21.97
CA LEU A 174 9.88 3.92 -23.13
C LEU A 174 9.18 3.61 -24.46
N HIS A 175 7.85 3.42 -24.43
CA HIS A 175 7.07 2.97 -25.59
C HIS A 175 5.94 3.93 -25.97
N TYR A 176 5.11 4.33 -24.99
CA TYR A 176 3.94 5.16 -25.28
C TYR A 176 4.35 6.63 -25.50
N PRO A 177 3.64 7.35 -26.42
CA PRO A 177 4.03 8.69 -26.83
C PRO A 177 3.83 9.78 -25.76
N SER A 178 2.99 9.51 -24.75
CA SER A 178 2.76 10.43 -23.63
C SER A 178 2.48 9.70 -22.33
N GLU A 179 2.60 10.40 -21.18
CA GLU A 179 2.21 9.82 -19.89
C GLU A 179 0.71 9.54 -19.79
N GLU A 180 -0.14 10.33 -20.44
CA GLU A 180 -1.60 10.13 -20.47
C GLU A 180 -1.95 8.80 -21.13
N THR A 181 -1.37 8.52 -22.32
CA THR A 181 -1.59 7.25 -23.02
C THR A 181 -1.01 6.08 -22.24
N TYR A 182 0.11 6.28 -21.58
CA TYR A 182 0.75 5.25 -20.77
C TYR A 182 -0.06 4.89 -19.51
N VAL A 183 -0.51 5.90 -18.75
CA VAL A 183 -1.31 5.63 -17.55
C VAL A 183 -2.67 5.01 -17.89
N ALA A 184 -3.24 5.38 -19.06
CA ALA A 184 -4.46 4.76 -19.56
C ALA A 184 -4.24 3.28 -19.92
N ALA A 185 -3.12 2.94 -20.57
CA ALA A 185 -2.77 1.55 -20.87
C ALA A 185 -2.55 0.73 -19.59
N LEU A 186 -1.90 1.30 -18.58
CA LEU A 186 -1.77 0.67 -17.25
C LEU A 186 -3.14 0.46 -16.57
N ALA A 187 -4.06 1.42 -16.70
CA ALA A 187 -5.41 1.29 -16.18
C ALA A 187 -6.15 0.11 -16.85
N GLU A 188 -6.03 -0.06 -18.15
CA GLU A 188 -6.67 -1.17 -18.88
C GLU A 188 -6.16 -2.55 -18.41
N VAL A 189 -4.85 -2.72 -18.23
CA VAL A 189 -4.33 -4.01 -17.78
C VAL A 189 -4.67 -4.30 -16.31
N MET A 190 -4.75 -3.27 -15.46
CA MET A 190 -5.11 -3.44 -14.05
C MET A 190 -6.58 -3.77 -13.81
N LYS A 191 -7.49 -3.48 -14.76
CA LYS A 191 -8.90 -3.91 -14.69
C LYS A 191 -9.05 -5.40 -14.42
N ILE A 192 -8.18 -6.22 -15.03
CA ILE A 192 -8.23 -7.68 -14.91
C ILE A 192 -7.95 -8.10 -13.46
N GLU A 193 -6.92 -7.53 -12.86
CA GLU A 193 -6.51 -7.84 -11.48
C GLU A 193 -7.54 -7.33 -10.48
N TYR A 194 -7.99 -6.09 -10.61
CA TYR A 194 -8.98 -5.49 -9.71
C TYR A 194 -10.30 -6.25 -9.71
N ARG A 195 -10.80 -6.58 -10.91
CA ARG A 195 -12.02 -7.38 -11.05
C ARG A 195 -11.90 -8.75 -10.41
N ALA A 196 -10.79 -9.46 -10.67
CA ALA A 196 -10.58 -10.79 -10.11
C ALA A 196 -10.55 -10.80 -8.57
N ILE A 197 -9.94 -9.79 -7.95
CA ILE A 197 -9.88 -9.65 -6.48
C ILE A 197 -11.30 -9.43 -5.92
N VAL A 198 -12.07 -8.52 -6.51
CA VAL A 198 -13.44 -8.21 -6.06
C VAL A 198 -14.39 -9.41 -6.28
N GLU A 199 -14.30 -10.06 -7.45
CA GLU A 199 -15.10 -11.26 -7.77
C GLU A 199 -14.74 -12.45 -6.88
N ALA A 200 -13.51 -12.49 -6.35
CA ALA A 200 -13.10 -13.48 -5.35
C ALA A 200 -13.80 -13.29 -4.00
N GLY A 201 -14.49 -12.15 -3.79
CA GLY A 201 -15.18 -11.80 -2.55
C GLY A 201 -14.30 -11.02 -1.57
N PHE A 202 -13.11 -10.57 -1.98
CA PHE A 202 -12.21 -9.77 -1.16
C PHE A 202 -12.50 -8.27 -1.29
N VAL A 203 -12.06 -7.50 -0.31
CA VAL A 203 -11.91 -6.05 -0.47
C VAL A 203 -10.63 -5.80 -1.28
N LEU A 204 -10.73 -5.05 -2.36
CA LEU A 204 -9.58 -4.58 -3.11
C LEU A 204 -8.98 -3.36 -2.40
N GLN A 205 -7.73 -3.45 -1.97
CA GLN A 205 -6.96 -2.26 -1.63
C GLN A 205 -6.14 -1.81 -2.83
N ILE A 206 -6.31 -0.56 -3.22
CA ILE A 206 -5.52 0.05 -4.28
C ILE A 206 -4.46 0.94 -3.64
N ASP A 207 -3.18 0.59 -3.83
CA ASP A 207 -2.06 1.34 -3.29
C ASP A 207 -1.71 2.49 -4.24
N ALA A 208 -1.96 3.71 -3.79
CA ALA A 208 -1.81 4.94 -4.57
C ALA A 208 -0.85 5.97 -3.91
N PRO A 209 0.39 5.59 -3.55
CA PRO A 209 1.37 6.55 -3.05
C PRO A 209 1.80 7.58 -4.11
N ASP A 210 1.42 7.42 -5.36
CA ASP A 210 1.53 8.44 -6.40
C ASP A 210 0.75 9.73 -6.08
N LEU A 211 -0.28 9.66 -5.26
CA LEU A 211 -1.03 10.84 -4.82
C LEU A 211 -0.30 11.65 -3.73
N GLY A 212 0.48 10.98 -2.88
CA GLY A 212 1.27 11.61 -1.81
C GLY A 212 2.73 11.81 -2.19
N SER A 213 3.49 10.71 -2.31
CA SER A 213 4.95 10.73 -2.43
C SER A 213 5.48 11.23 -3.77
N ALA A 214 4.71 11.12 -4.88
CA ALA A 214 5.25 11.44 -6.20
C ALA A 214 5.60 12.92 -6.37
N ARG A 215 4.95 13.82 -5.63
CA ARG A 215 5.27 15.24 -5.60
C ARG A 215 6.67 15.53 -5.06
N ASN A 216 7.11 14.76 -4.08
CA ASN A 216 8.44 14.89 -3.48
C ASN A 216 9.56 14.40 -4.43
N ASN A 217 9.28 13.44 -5.31
CA ASN A 217 10.29 12.75 -6.13
C ASN A 217 10.02 12.81 -7.64
N GLN A 218 9.17 11.97 -8.20
CA GLN A 218 8.94 11.88 -9.66
C GLN A 218 8.56 13.23 -10.29
N TYR A 219 7.76 14.03 -9.61
CA TYR A 219 7.31 15.34 -10.07
C TYR A 219 7.85 16.48 -9.21
N ARG A 220 9.08 16.33 -8.68
CA ARG A 220 9.74 17.31 -7.79
C ARG A 220 9.89 18.71 -8.40
N HIS A 221 9.84 18.83 -9.72
CA HIS A 221 9.96 20.06 -10.48
C HIS A 221 8.65 20.85 -10.60
N LEU A 222 7.48 20.23 -10.32
CA LEU A 222 6.19 20.92 -10.38
C LEU A 222 5.93 21.70 -9.07
N SER A 223 5.06 22.71 -9.14
CA SER A 223 4.40 23.27 -7.95
C SER A 223 3.34 22.31 -7.41
N ASP A 224 2.84 22.55 -6.20
CA ASP A 224 1.77 21.72 -5.63
C ASP A 224 0.48 21.81 -6.47
N ASP A 225 0.12 23.01 -6.95
CA ASP A 225 -1.08 23.22 -7.76
C ASP A 225 -0.96 22.57 -9.15
N GLU A 226 0.24 22.61 -9.74
CA GLU A 226 0.50 21.88 -11.00
C GLU A 226 0.45 20.38 -10.80
N PHE A 227 1.03 19.86 -9.72
CA PHE A 227 0.93 18.43 -9.39
C PHE A 227 -0.52 18.00 -9.20
N ARG A 228 -1.30 18.75 -8.43
CA ARG A 228 -2.73 18.48 -8.22
C ARG A 228 -3.49 18.43 -9.55
N SER A 229 -3.38 19.50 -10.35
CA SER A 229 -4.18 19.64 -11.56
C SER A 229 -3.75 18.76 -12.74
N LYS A 230 -2.44 18.50 -12.88
CA LYS A 230 -1.89 17.75 -14.03
C LYS A 230 -1.71 16.26 -13.74
N ILE A 231 -1.33 15.92 -12.50
CA ILE A 231 -0.92 14.56 -12.15
C ILE A 231 -2.00 13.85 -11.30
N ALA A 232 -2.35 14.41 -10.14
CA ALA A 232 -3.28 13.75 -9.23
C ALA A 232 -4.67 13.56 -9.85
N GLU A 233 -5.21 14.57 -10.51
CA GLU A 233 -6.50 14.49 -11.23
C GLU A 233 -6.45 13.42 -12.35
N ARG A 234 -5.37 13.40 -13.14
CA ARG A 234 -5.17 12.39 -14.19
C ARG A 234 -5.12 10.98 -13.60
N ASN A 235 -4.36 10.80 -12.51
CA ASN A 235 -4.19 9.48 -11.90
C ASN A 235 -5.49 8.97 -11.28
N ILE A 236 -6.28 9.84 -10.65
CA ILE A 236 -7.63 9.49 -10.16
C ILE A 236 -8.58 9.17 -11.30
N ALA A 237 -8.53 9.90 -12.41
CA ALA A 237 -9.35 9.59 -13.60
C ALA A 237 -9.01 8.21 -14.17
N ALA A 238 -7.72 7.89 -14.30
CA ALA A 238 -7.25 6.58 -14.76
C ALA A 238 -7.64 5.45 -13.77
N LEU A 239 -7.52 5.70 -12.46
CA LEU A 239 -7.98 4.76 -11.44
C LEU A 239 -9.49 4.50 -11.57
N ASN A 240 -10.29 5.56 -11.68
CA ASN A 240 -11.73 5.45 -11.86
C ASN A 240 -12.14 4.69 -13.13
N ALA A 241 -11.36 4.82 -14.21
CA ALA A 241 -11.54 4.02 -15.41
C ALA A 241 -11.21 2.53 -15.16
N ALA A 242 -10.14 2.26 -14.41
CA ALA A 242 -9.73 0.88 -14.08
C ALA A 242 -10.73 0.13 -13.18
N ILE A 243 -11.45 0.83 -12.30
CA ILE A 243 -12.44 0.23 -11.38
C ILE A 243 -13.89 0.38 -11.88
N GLU A 244 -14.09 0.77 -13.12
CA GLU A 244 -15.43 0.94 -13.67
C GLU A 244 -16.28 -0.33 -13.55
N GLY A 245 -17.51 -0.17 -13.02
CA GLY A 245 -18.45 -1.27 -12.79
C GLY A 245 -18.17 -2.11 -11.54
N LEU A 246 -17.13 -1.82 -10.76
CA LEU A 246 -16.89 -2.47 -9.48
C LEU A 246 -17.63 -1.72 -8.34
N PRO A 247 -18.18 -2.44 -7.35
CA PRO A 247 -18.89 -1.83 -6.24
C PRO A 247 -17.93 -1.08 -5.29
N ALA A 248 -18.24 0.18 -5.00
CA ALA A 248 -17.38 1.05 -4.20
C ALA A 248 -17.13 0.49 -2.78
N ASP A 249 -18.13 -0.18 -2.20
CA ASP A 249 -18.08 -0.80 -0.87
C ASP A 249 -17.21 -2.08 -0.81
N ARG A 250 -16.61 -2.48 -1.93
CA ARG A 250 -15.62 -3.55 -2.00
C ARG A 250 -14.21 -3.03 -2.28
N MET A 251 -13.98 -1.71 -2.15
CA MET A 251 -12.70 -1.09 -2.48
C MET A 251 -12.26 -0.08 -1.44
N ARG A 252 -10.94 -0.03 -1.19
CA ARG A 252 -10.27 1.00 -0.39
C ARG A 252 -9.02 1.51 -1.09
N LEU A 253 -8.70 2.78 -0.89
CA LEU A 253 -7.51 3.44 -1.43
C LEU A 253 -6.51 3.68 -0.31
N HIS A 254 -5.24 3.28 -0.50
CA HIS A 254 -4.16 3.62 0.41
C HIS A 254 -3.30 4.73 -0.18
N ILE A 255 -3.14 5.82 0.57
CA ILE A 255 -2.30 6.98 0.25
C ILE A 255 -1.13 7.01 1.22
N CYS A 256 0.08 7.16 0.68
CA CYS A 256 1.32 7.12 1.45
C CYS A 256 2.30 8.16 0.89
N TRP A 257 3.10 8.74 1.76
CA TRP A 257 4.13 9.72 1.38
C TRP A 257 5.52 9.12 1.20
N GLY A 258 5.65 7.84 1.47
CA GLY A 258 6.88 7.10 1.29
C GLY A 258 7.25 6.30 2.55
N ASN A 259 7.38 4.99 2.40
CA ASN A 259 7.66 4.07 3.51
C ASN A 259 9.18 3.99 3.80
N TYR A 260 9.74 5.06 4.33
CA TYR A 260 11.15 5.13 4.73
C TYR A 260 11.30 6.02 5.96
N GLU A 261 12.28 5.72 6.81
CA GLU A 261 12.66 6.60 7.92
C GLU A 261 13.51 7.75 7.36
N GLY A 262 12.90 8.93 7.26
CA GLY A 262 13.54 10.09 6.67
C GLY A 262 12.91 11.41 7.09
N PRO A 263 13.41 12.55 6.53
CA PRO A 263 13.00 13.89 6.95
C PRO A 263 11.53 14.21 6.67
N HIS A 264 10.97 13.77 5.55
CA HIS A 264 9.59 14.02 5.12
C HIS A 264 9.18 15.50 5.12
N THR A 265 10.16 16.43 5.00
CA THR A 265 9.91 17.89 5.10
C THR A 265 9.29 18.49 3.84
N HIS A 266 9.32 17.73 2.73
CA HIS A 266 8.76 18.12 1.44
C HIS A 266 7.52 17.32 1.04
N ASP A 267 6.91 16.61 1.98
CA ASP A 267 5.67 15.91 1.75
C ASP A 267 4.54 16.90 1.46
N LEU A 268 3.68 16.52 0.52
CA LEU A 268 2.49 17.28 0.19
C LEU A 268 1.49 17.19 1.37
N PRO A 269 1.03 18.30 1.97
CA PRO A 269 0.06 18.24 3.06
C PRO A 269 -1.22 17.48 2.66
N LEU A 270 -1.81 16.73 3.59
CA LEU A 270 -3.03 15.95 3.34
C LEU A 270 -4.16 16.80 2.75
N LEU A 271 -4.39 18.00 3.26
CA LEU A 271 -5.40 18.94 2.73
C LEU A 271 -5.19 19.32 1.25
N LYS A 272 -3.96 19.18 0.75
CA LYS A 272 -3.64 19.47 -0.64
C LYS A 272 -4.02 18.32 -1.58
N ILE A 273 -4.38 17.14 -1.07
CA ILE A 273 -4.63 15.97 -1.91
C ILE A 273 -5.95 15.25 -1.61
N ILE A 274 -6.46 15.37 -0.39
CA ILE A 274 -7.59 14.55 0.07
C ILE A 274 -8.89 14.83 -0.70
N ASP A 275 -9.12 16.07 -1.12
CA ASP A 275 -10.28 16.47 -1.94
C ASP A 275 -10.26 15.79 -3.33
N ILE A 276 -9.06 15.64 -3.92
CA ILE A 276 -8.86 14.91 -5.18
C ILE A 276 -9.00 13.40 -4.93
N ALA A 277 -8.42 12.89 -3.85
CA ALA A 277 -8.54 11.49 -3.49
C ALA A 277 -10.00 11.06 -3.30
N PHE A 278 -10.83 11.90 -2.67
CA PHE A 278 -12.27 11.61 -2.49
C PHE A 278 -13.08 11.50 -3.80
N LYS A 279 -12.52 11.93 -4.94
CA LYS A 279 -13.10 11.68 -6.27
C LYS A 279 -12.92 10.24 -6.74
N ALA A 280 -12.06 9.46 -6.08
CA ALA A 280 -11.96 8.02 -6.34
C ALA A 280 -13.27 7.31 -5.95
N ARG A 281 -13.76 6.46 -6.83
CA ARG A 281 -15.00 5.70 -6.63
C ARG A 281 -14.80 4.48 -5.73
N VAL A 282 -14.17 4.70 -4.58
CA VAL A 282 -13.94 3.72 -3.51
C VAL A 282 -14.61 4.17 -2.22
N GLN A 283 -14.92 3.26 -1.31
CA GLN A 283 -15.58 3.60 -0.06
C GLN A 283 -14.61 4.05 1.02
N ALA A 284 -13.43 3.42 1.15
CA ALA A 284 -12.54 3.70 2.27
C ALA A 284 -11.18 4.26 1.84
N PHE A 285 -10.57 5.04 2.75
CA PHE A 285 -9.29 5.72 2.55
C PHE A 285 -8.35 5.42 3.71
N SER A 286 -7.25 4.73 3.41
CA SER A 286 -6.16 4.48 4.34
C SER A 286 -5.09 5.56 4.15
N ILE A 287 -4.76 6.26 5.24
CA ILE A 287 -3.82 7.40 5.24
C ILE A 287 -2.81 7.25 6.37
N GLU A 288 -1.59 7.77 6.18
CA GLU A 288 -0.61 7.87 7.25
C GLU A 288 -1.09 8.86 8.34
N ALA A 289 -0.91 8.50 9.61
CA ALA A 289 -1.37 9.31 10.73
C ALA A 289 -0.62 9.04 12.06
N ALA A 290 0.43 8.22 12.04
CA ALA A 290 1.21 7.90 13.24
C ALA A 290 2.63 8.46 13.22
N ASN A 291 3.21 8.67 12.05
CA ASN A 291 4.55 9.26 11.97
C ASN A 291 4.54 10.77 12.30
N PRO A 292 5.65 11.32 12.79
CA PRO A 292 5.72 12.70 13.29
C PRO A 292 5.36 13.79 12.26
N ARG A 293 5.36 13.47 10.97
CA ARG A 293 5.03 14.43 9.89
C ARG A 293 3.55 14.54 9.63
N HIS A 294 2.78 13.48 9.92
CA HIS A 294 1.35 13.38 9.58
C HIS A 294 0.43 13.23 10.81
N ASP A 295 0.97 12.98 12.03
CA ASP A 295 0.17 12.78 13.26
C ASP A 295 -0.70 13.99 13.62
N HIS A 296 -0.40 15.21 13.14
CA HIS A 296 -1.17 16.42 13.38
C HIS A 296 -2.34 16.63 12.40
N GLU A 297 -2.36 15.97 11.23
CA GLU A 297 -3.28 16.26 10.12
C GLU A 297 -4.75 15.86 10.39
N TRP A 298 -5.01 15.13 11.48
CA TRP A 298 -6.38 14.91 11.95
C TRP A 298 -7.11 16.23 12.30
N GLU A 299 -6.38 17.25 12.77
CA GLU A 299 -6.93 18.59 13.02
C GLU A 299 -7.35 19.27 11.71
N ASP A 300 -6.54 19.11 10.67
CA ASP A 300 -6.82 19.65 9.35
C ASP A 300 -8.11 19.06 8.75
N LEU A 301 -8.36 17.77 8.96
CA LEU A 301 -9.57 17.11 8.49
C LEU A 301 -10.86 17.66 9.11
N LYS A 302 -10.80 18.32 10.28
CA LYS A 302 -11.95 19.04 10.85
C LYS A 302 -12.39 20.26 10.03
N THR A 303 -11.52 20.75 9.15
CA THR A 303 -11.78 21.94 8.32
C THR A 303 -12.50 21.63 7.01
N ILE A 304 -12.65 20.36 6.67
CA ILE A 304 -13.29 19.91 5.43
C ILE A 304 -14.49 19.01 5.71
N LYS A 305 -15.40 18.93 4.75
CA LYS A 305 -16.48 17.94 4.80
C LYS A 305 -15.99 16.62 4.21
N ILE A 306 -15.87 15.59 5.03
CA ILE A 306 -15.67 14.21 4.57
C ILE A 306 -17.00 13.70 4.00
N PRO A 307 -17.07 13.17 2.77
CA PRO A 307 -18.33 12.66 2.20
C PRO A 307 -18.95 11.58 3.08
N ASP A 308 -20.29 11.59 3.19
CA ASP A 308 -21.02 10.77 4.15
C ASP A 308 -20.93 9.26 3.90
N ASP A 309 -20.59 8.87 2.66
CA ASP A 309 -20.37 7.46 2.24
C ASP A 309 -18.93 6.97 2.47
N LYS A 310 -18.02 7.83 2.92
CA LYS A 310 -16.59 7.47 3.06
C LYS A 310 -16.25 6.97 4.47
N ILE A 311 -15.30 6.04 4.51
CA ILE A 311 -14.71 5.45 5.71
C ILE A 311 -13.25 5.89 5.76
N LEU A 312 -12.76 6.30 6.93
CA LEU A 312 -11.34 6.57 7.16
C LEU A 312 -10.66 5.39 7.86
N ILE A 313 -9.45 5.10 7.41
CA ILE A 313 -8.55 4.10 7.98
C ILE A 313 -7.23 4.83 8.31
N PRO A 314 -7.18 5.64 9.39
CA PRO A 314 -5.93 6.28 9.79
C PRO A 314 -4.93 5.23 10.26
N GLY A 315 -3.67 5.37 9.84
CA GLY A 315 -2.55 4.66 10.42
C GLY A 315 -2.29 5.19 11.84
N VAL A 316 -2.52 4.37 12.84
CA VAL A 316 -2.28 4.74 14.25
C VAL A 316 -1.03 4.06 14.81
N ILE A 317 -0.34 3.29 13.96
CA ILE A 317 0.94 2.61 14.18
C ILE A 317 1.89 3.04 13.07
N ASP A 318 3.08 3.52 13.44
CA ASP A 318 4.18 3.80 12.49
C ASP A 318 4.78 2.49 11.95
N SER A 319 5.10 2.47 10.66
CA SER A 319 5.64 1.30 9.96
C SER A 319 7.15 1.37 9.68
N THR A 320 7.83 2.46 10.09
CA THR A 320 9.22 2.72 9.70
C THR A 320 10.22 2.58 10.85
N THR A 321 9.77 2.64 12.11
CA THR A 321 10.62 2.59 13.29
C THR A 321 10.41 1.33 14.13
N ASN A 322 11.43 0.98 14.96
CA ASN A 322 11.37 -0.13 15.88
C ASN A 322 10.78 0.23 17.25
N PHE A 323 10.21 1.42 17.43
CA PHE A 323 9.40 1.73 18.61
C PHE A 323 8.08 0.97 18.56
N VAL A 324 7.73 0.28 19.65
CA VAL A 324 6.38 -0.29 19.81
C VAL A 324 5.53 0.76 20.50
N GLU A 325 4.46 1.18 19.85
CA GLU A 325 3.53 2.17 20.39
C GLU A 325 2.85 1.64 21.67
N HIS A 326 2.76 2.51 22.68
CA HIS A 326 1.99 2.16 23.86
C HIS A 326 0.50 2.10 23.53
N PRO A 327 -0.28 1.08 23.95
CA PRO A 327 -1.70 0.94 23.59
C PRO A 327 -2.55 2.17 23.91
N ARG A 328 -2.23 2.91 24.99
CA ARG A 328 -2.93 4.18 25.29
C ARG A 328 -2.64 5.29 24.25
N LEU A 329 -1.44 5.32 23.65
CA LEU A 329 -1.15 6.25 22.57
C LEU A 329 -1.96 5.91 21.32
N VAL A 330 -2.05 4.62 20.98
CA VAL A 330 -2.89 4.11 19.89
C VAL A 330 -4.36 4.52 20.13
N ALA A 331 -4.87 4.30 21.34
CA ALA A 331 -6.23 4.72 21.69
C ALA A 331 -6.45 6.24 21.55
N GLN A 332 -5.48 7.06 22.00
CA GLN A 332 -5.55 8.52 21.85
C GLN A 332 -5.63 8.95 20.37
N ARG A 333 -4.83 8.32 19.50
CA ARG A 333 -4.89 8.57 18.05
C ARG A 333 -6.25 8.22 17.47
N ILE A 334 -6.80 7.05 17.80
CA ILE A 334 -8.14 6.63 17.36
C ILE A 334 -9.21 7.63 17.82
N LEU A 335 -9.18 8.05 19.10
CA LEU A 335 -10.16 8.98 19.66
C LEU A 335 -10.11 10.36 19.00
N ARG A 336 -8.94 10.85 18.58
CA ARG A 336 -8.81 12.08 17.78
C ARG A 336 -9.56 11.98 16.46
N TYR A 337 -9.42 10.84 15.75
CA TYR A 337 -10.16 10.61 14.51
C TYR A 337 -11.66 10.42 14.72
N ALA A 338 -12.10 9.92 15.88
CA ALA A 338 -13.51 9.86 16.25
C ALA A 338 -14.14 11.25 16.50
N GLU A 339 -13.33 12.30 16.63
CA GLU A 339 -13.81 13.70 16.63
C GLU A 339 -14.00 14.26 15.21
N VAL A 340 -13.45 13.58 14.19
CA VAL A 340 -13.47 14.02 12.79
C VAL A 340 -14.55 13.30 11.98
N ILE A 341 -14.81 12.04 12.31
CA ILE A 341 -15.76 11.18 11.58
C ILE A 341 -16.52 10.29 12.56
N ASP A 342 -17.73 9.88 12.19
CA ASP A 342 -18.51 8.95 13.01
C ASP A 342 -17.73 7.66 13.26
N ARG A 343 -17.76 7.16 14.50
CA ARG A 343 -17.00 5.98 14.93
C ARG A 343 -17.30 4.74 14.08
N GLU A 344 -18.51 4.63 13.54
CA GLU A 344 -18.93 3.54 12.66
C GLU A 344 -18.22 3.57 11.28
N ARG A 345 -17.70 4.73 10.90
CA ARG A 345 -16.94 4.98 9.68
C ARG A 345 -15.42 5.07 9.90
N LEU A 346 -14.95 4.62 11.07
CA LEU A 346 -13.55 4.63 11.47
C LEU A 346 -13.03 3.20 11.64
N ILE A 347 -11.89 2.88 11.03
CA ILE A 347 -11.17 1.61 11.20
C ILE A 347 -9.73 1.94 11.57
N ALA A 348 -9.16 1.28 12.58
CA ALA A 348 -7.78 1.54 12.97
C ALA A 348 -6.80 0.75 12.09
N GLY A 349 -5.87 1.46 11.46
CA GLY A 349 -4.87 0.92 10.54
C GLY A 349 -3.42 1.13 10.97
N VAL A 350 -2.51 0.88 10.04
CA VAL A 350 -1.07 1.13 10.14
C VAL A 350 -0.68 2.10 9.02
N ASP A 351 0.30 2.97 9.25
CA ASP A 351 0.72 4.01 8.28
C ASP A 351 1.03 3.43 6.90
N CYS A 352 1.84 2.38 6.85
CA CYS A 352 2.21 1.71 5.61
C CYS A 352 2.50 0.21 5.85
N GLY A 353 2.96 -0.51 4.83
CA GLY A 353 3.33 -1.92 4.94
C GLY A 353 4.67 -2.14 5.64
N PHE A 354 4.82 -3.23 6.39
CA PHE A 354 6.08 -3.60 7.04
C PHE A 354 7.08 -4.34 6.14
N GLY A 355 6.67 -4.75 4.95
CA GLY A 355 7.48 -5.54 4.03
C GLY A 355 7.33 -5.12 2.57
N THR A 356 7.34 -3.82 2.28
CA THR A 356 7.07 -3.20 0.96
C THR A 356 7.83 -3.83 -0.21
N ALA A 357 9.06 -4.28 0.03
CA ALA A 357 9.87 -5.05 -0.92
C ALA A 357 10.60 -6.18 -0.20
N VAL A 358 10.84 -7.28 -0.90
CA VAL A 358 11.64 -8.41 -0.37
C VAL A 358 13.07 -7.96 -0.13
N ARG A 359 13.55 -8.15 1.10
CA ARG A 359 14.88 -7.75 1.58
C ARG A 359 15.47 -8.82 2.47
N THR A 360 16.79 -8.90 2.51
CA THR A 360 17.53 -9.73 3.46
C THR A 360 17.52 -9.17 4.88
N GLU A 361 17.42 -7.83 4.98
CA GLU A 361 17.37 -7.10 6.26
C GLU A 361 16.12 -6.20 6.26
N PRO A 362 15.11 -6.51 7.09
CA PRO A 362 13.91 -5.68 7.20
C PRO A 362 14.22 -4.35 7.92
N THR A 363 13.44 -3.30 7.63
CA THR A 363 13.55 -2.00 8.31
C THR A 363 13.09 -2.11 9.77
N VAL A 364 11.98 -2.81 10.00
CA VAL A 364 11.44 -3.13 11.32
C VAL A 364 11.61 -4.62 11.56
N ALA A 365 12.16 -5.00 12.71
CA ALA A 365 12.38 -6.40 13.05
C ALA A 365 11.04 -7.17 13.14
N ASP A 366 11.00 -8.39 12.63
CA ASP A 366 9.78 -9.19 12.52
C ASP A 366 9.01 -9.32 13.84
N SER A 367 9.72 -9.58 14.95
CA SER A 367 9.10 -9.66 16.28
C SER A 367 8.50 -8.35 16.75
N ILE A 368 9.08 -7.22 16.34
CA ILE A 368 8.57 -5.88 16.64
C ILE A 368 7.30 -5.59 15.82
N VAL A 369 7.23 -6.02 14.58
CA VAL A 369 5.99 -5.91 13.78
C VAL A 369 4.81 -6.55 14.51
N TRP A 370 5.00 -7.76 15.03
CA TRP A 370 3.93 -8.45 15.77
C TRP A 370 3.58 -7.76 17.09
N ALA A 371 4.56 -7.22 17.81
CA ALA A 371 4.32 -6.42 19.02
C ALA A 371 3.54 -5.12 18.70
N LYS A 372 3.84 -4.46 17.57
CA LYS A 372 3.09 -3.29 17.08
C LYS A 372 1.64 -3.63 16.75
N LEU A 373 1.39 -4.75 16.04
CA LEU A 373 0.04 -5.21 15.73
C LEU A 373 -0.75 -5.62 16.98
N ALA A 374 -0.11 -6.22 17.98
CA ALA A 374 -0.73 -6.46 19.28
C ALA A 374 -1.10 -5.14 19.98
N ALA A 375 -0.19 -4.15 19.99
CA ALA A 375 -0.47 -2.82 20.53
C ALA A 375 -1.61 -2.10 19.79
N LEU A 376 -1.75 -2.30 18.47
CA LEU A 376 -2.90 -1.82 17.69
C LEU A 376 -4.20 -2.42 18.24
N SER A 377 -4.27 -3.74 18.41
CA SER A 377 -5.44 -4.43 18.92
C SER A 377 -5.80 -3.98 20.34
N GLU A 378 -4.82 -3.93 21.25
CA GLU A 378 -5.03 -3.48 22.63
C GLU A 378 -5.49 -2.02 22.69
N GLY A 379 -4.86 -1.13 21.93
CA GLY A 379 -5.25 0.29 21.87
C GLY A 379 -6.63 0.50 21.30
N THR A 380 -6.98 -0.29 20.29
CA THR A 380 -8.32 -0.29 19.69
C THR A 380 -9.39 -0.76 20.69
N ALA A 381 -9.10 -1.75 21.52
CA ALA A 381 -10.00 -2.17 22.59
C ALA A 381 -10.23 -1.06 23.63
N ILE A 382 -9.17 -0.32 24.01
CA ILE A 382 -9.28 0.84 24.90
C ILE A 382 -10.16 1.94 24.29
N ALA A 383 -9.92 2.29 23.03
CA ALA A 383 -10.71 3.31 22.32
C ALA A 383 -12.18 2.87 22.16
N SER A 384 -12.43 1.62 21.82
CA SER A 384 -13.77 1.06 21.67
C SER A 384 -14.57 1.14 22.98
N LYS A 385 -13.94 0.78 24.10
CA LYS A 385 -14.57 0.94 25.42
C LYS A 385 -14.96 2.40 25.72
N THR A 386 -14.13 3.35 25.31
CA THR A 386 -14.45 4.79 25.49
C THR A 386 -15.61 5.21 24.59
N LEU A 387 -15.65 4.73 23.36
CA LEU A 387 -16.63 5.17 22.35
C LEU A 387 -18.01 4.51 22.52
N TRP A 388 -18.07 3.25 22.96
CA TRP A 388 -19.34 2.50 23.13
C TRP A 388 -19.75 2.29 24.59
N GLY A 389 -18.89 2.58 25.55
CA GLY A 389 -19.22 2.50 26.99
C GLY A 389 -19.29 1.06 27.51
N SER A 390 -18.69 0.10 26.81
CA SER A 390 -18.74 -1.33 27.16
C SER A 390 -17.39 -1.89 27.53
#